data_27dfa8851208832c4527e9592f39127c
#
_entry.id   27dfa8851208832c4527e9592f39127c
#
_cell.length_a   1.000
_cell.length_b   1.000
_cell.length_c   1.000
_cell.angle_alpha   90.00
_cell.angle_beta   90.00
_cell.angle_gamma   90.00
#
_symmetry.space_group_name_H-M   'P 1'
#
loop_
_entity.id
_entity.type
_entity.pdbx_description
1 polymer ?
#
loop_
_entity_poly.entity_id
_entity_poly.type
_entity_poly.pdbx_seq_one_letter_code
_entity_poly.pdbx_strand_id
1 'polypeptide(L)'
;MNTQEPVSGTKDAKLHILCAGVSLMLVRMLKDQWDALHPELPAAVKPAGSVDLIRLCIAGEPCDVLISADDAILRDMMMPQYAEGYHIWAGNKIVVVGEGIGTENWEEKLLAPDATFKHHNPFGDPGGYRAVMAMLLADEYKPGLSERLLYHPGHIGMEKNPPPGSQREAQYEFTYYSGAKASGKSFAELPAVMDLSDTKLADVYARVCFAVDDENTVTATPIAHALTIPKTAVHQEAAKEFAGMFLALDKEAAGFLPRASVVGRDPLR
;
A
#
# COMPACT_ATOMS: atom_id res chain seq x y z
N MET A 1 28.28 -48.96 9.29
CA MET A 1 28.28 -47.70 10.05
C MET A 1 28.18 -46.57 9.03
N ASN A 2 26.96 -46.07 8.77
CA ASN A 2 26.72 -44.92 7.90
C ASN A 2 26.63 -43.70 8.79
N THR A 3 27.70 -42.93 8.83
CA THR A 3 27.69 -41.58 9.44
C THR A 3 27.04 -40.65 8.46
N GLN A 4 25.79 -40.31 8.68
CA GLN A 4 25.17 -39.14 8.07
C GLN A 4 25.88 -37.89 8.62
N GLU A 5 26.56 -37.15 7.75
CA GLU A 5 27.05 -35.82 8.04
C GLU A 5 25.87 -34.89 8.31
N PRO A 6 25.93 -33.99 9.30
CA PRO A 6 24.87 -33.00 9.50
C PRO A 6 24.84 -32.06 8.29
N VAL A 7 23.69 -31.91 7.68
CA VAL A 7 23.43 -30.91 6.65
C VAL A 7 23.80 -29.55 7.21
N SER A 8 24.86 -28.96 6.63
CA SER A 8 25.32 -27.61 6.92
C SER A 8 24.16 -26.65 6.77
N GLY A 9 23.63 -26.14 7.89
CA GLY A 9 22.69 -25.03 7.90
C GLY A 9 23.36 -23.84 7.21
N THR A 10 22.73 -23.33 6.15
CA THR A 10 23.22 -22.19 5.38
C THR A 10 23.30 -20.97 6.30
N LYS A 11 24.50 -20.46 6.53
CA LYS A 11 24.83 -19.29 7.39
C LYS A 11 24.17 -17.97 6.93
N ASP A 12 23.34 -17.99 5.89
CA ASP A 12 22.71 -16.81 5.26
C ASP A 12 21.19 -16.95 5.07
N ALA A 13 20.53 -17.86 5.79
CA ALA A 13 19.08 -17.97 5.73
C ALA A 13 18.41 -16.71 6.29
N LYS A 14 17.45 -16.15 5.57
CA LYS A 14 16.68 -14.95 5.97
C LYS A 14 15.20 -15.15 5.70
N LEU A 15 14.38 -14.60 6.56
CA LEU A 15 12.94 -14.47 6.30
C LEU A 15 12.72 -13.23 5.42
N HIS A 16 12.26 -13.41 4.18
CA HIS A 16 12.12 -12.35 3.20
C HIS A 16 10.74 -11.70 3.27
N ILE A 17 10.70 -10.42 3.63
CA ILE A 17 9.48 -9.62 3.76
C ILE A 17 9.46 -8.56 2.66
N LEU A 18 8.52 -8.67 1.72
CA LEU A 18 8.22 -7.61 0.78
C LEU A 18 7.06 -6.76 1.33
N CYS A 19 7.28 -5.47 1.57
CA CYS A 19 6.25 -4.64 2.21
C CYS A 19 6.04 -3.29 1.53
N ALA A 20 4.79 -2.88 1.41
CA ALA A 20 4.42 -1.53 0.96
C ALA A 20 5.01 -0.46 1.88
N GLY A 21 5.41 0.68 1.30
CA GLY A 21 6.02 1.79 2.05
C GLY A 21 5.18 2.25 3.23
N VAL A 22 3.85 2.23 3.11
CA VAL A 22 2.91 2.63 4.18
C VAL A 22 3.01 1.73 5.42
N SER A 23 3.37 0.46 5.27
CA SER A 23 3.53 -0.51 6.38
C SER A 23 4.94 -0.58 6.95
N LEU A 24 5.92 0.09 6.30
CA LEU A 24 7.35 -0.08 6.60
C LEU A 24 7.70 0.20 8.07
N MET A 25 7.09 1.19 8.69
CA MET A 25 7.34 1.51 10.11
C MET A 25 6.94 0.33 11.01
N LEU A 26 5.75 -0.23 10.82
CA LEU A 26 5.28 -1.40 11.58
C LEU A 26 6.16 -2.63 11.34
N VAL A 27 6.54 -2.86 10.09
CA VAL A 27 7.42 -3.99 9.71
C VAL A 27 8.81 -3.84 10.34
N ARG A 28 9.39 -2.64 10.39
CA ARG A 28 10.70 -2.40 11.03
C ARG A 28 10.64 -2.63 12.54
N MET A 29 9.60 -2.14 13.21
CA MET A 29 9.42 -2.40 14.64
C MET A 29 9.32 -3.91 14.92
N LEU A 30 8.57 -4.62 14.09
CA LEU A 30 8.43 -6.07 14.23
C LEU A 30 9.73 -6.82 13.88
N LYS A 31 10.47 -6.35 12.88
CA LYS A 31 11.76 -6.93 12.51
C LYS A 31 12.73 -6.97 13.69
N ASP A 32 12.85 -5.89 14.46
CA ASP A 32 13.76 -5.84 15.60
C ASP A 32 13.38 -6.89 16.67
N GLN A 33 12.08 -7.10 16.89
CA GLN A 33 11.59 -8.16 17.78
C GLN A 33 11.82 -9.55 17.18
N TRP A 34 11.55 -9.74 15.90
CA TRP A 34 11.78 -10.99 15.19
C TRP A 34 13.25 -11.42 15.25
N ASP A 35 14.16 -10.52 14.90
CA ASP A 35 15.61 -10.83 14.86
C ASP A 35 16.16 -11.19 16.26
N ALA A 36 15.58 -10.63 17.31
CA ALA A 36 15.93 -10.99 18.69
C ALA A 36 15.43 -12.38 19.09
N LEU A 37 14.26 -12.79 18.59
CA LEU A 37 13.65 -14.10 18.88
C LEU A 37 14.23 -15.21 17.99
N HIS A 38 14.60 -14.88 16.74
CA HIS A 38 15.05 -15.80 15.70
C HIS A 38 16.41 -15.39 15.12
N PRO A 39 17.48 -15.38 15.92
CA PRO A 39 18.83 -14.96 15.45
C PRO A 39 19.38 -15.86 14.34
N GLU A 40 18.86 -17.09 14.19
CA GLU A 40 19.21 -18.04 13.12
C GLU A 40 18.49 -17.76 11.80
N LEU A 41 17.39 -16.96 11.81
CA LEU A 41 16.58 -16.62 10.65
C LEU A 41 16.16 -15.14 10.68
N PRO A 42 17.11 -14.18 10.61
CA PRO A 42 16.79 -12.76 10.68
C PRO A 42 15.94 -12.30 9.49
N ALA A 43 15.07 -11.31 9.70
CA ALA A 43 14.23 -10.78 8.65
C ALA A 43 14.99 -9.86 7.70
N ALA A 44 14.80 -10.06 6.39
CA ALA A 44 15.24 -9.18 5.32
C ALA A 44 14.03 -8.43 4.76
N VAL A 45 13.98 -7.10 4.93
CA VAL A 45 12.84 -6.26 4.55
C VAL A 45 13.17 -5.46 3.28
N LYS A 46 12.33 -5.60 2.25
CA LYS A 46 12.42 -4.84 0.99
C LYS A 46 11.15 -4.01 0.81
N PRO A 47 11.22 -2.67 0.98
CA PRO A 47 10.08 -1.80 0.75
C PRO A 47 10.02 -1.34 -0.71
N ALA A 48 8.79 -1.28 -1.27
CA ALA A 48 8.49 -0.61 -2.54
C ALA A 48 6.97 -0.36 -2.67
N GLY A 49 6.50 0.14 -3.82
CA GLY A 49 5.08 0.16 -4.15
C GLY A 49 4.53 -1.27 -4.32
N SER A 50 3.28 -1.50 -3.93
CA SER A 50 2.72 -2.86 -3.91
C SER A 50 2.67 -3.54 -5.28
N VAL A 51 2.40 -2.79 -6.35
CA VAL A 51 2.39 -3.32 -7.72
C VAL A 51 3.78 -3.85 -8.08
N ASP A 52 4.83 -3.07 -7.77
CA ASP A 52 6.21 -3.46 -8.04
C ASP A 52 6.65 -4.66 -7.20
N LEU A 53 6.24 -4.71 -5.91
CA LEU A 53 6.52 -5.85 -5.03
C LEU A 53 5.85 -7.14 -5.53
N ILE A 54 4.60 -7.05 -5.97
CA ILE A 54 3.88 -8.19 -6.54
C ILE A 54 4.58 -8.69 -7.81
N ARG A 55 4.96 -7.77 -8.71
CA ARG A 55 5.74 -8.12 -9.92
C ARG A 55 7.06 -8.80 -9.58
N LEU A 56 7.80 -8.28 -8.58
CA LEU A 56 9.04 -8.90 -8.11
C LEU A 56 8.80 -10.31 -7.56
N CYS A 57 7.77 -10.50 -6.74
CA CYS A 57 7.41 -11.81 -6.19
C CYS A 57 7.06 -12.81 -7.30
N ILE A 58 6.25 -12.40 -8.29
CA ILE A 58 5.89 -13.22 -9.46
C ILE A 58 7.13 -13.57 -10.31
N ALA A 59 8.08 -12.64 -10.43
CA ALA A 59 9.33 -12.84 -11.15
C ALA A 59 10.35 -13.71 -10.40
N GLY A 60 10.04 -14.18 -9.17
CA GLY A 60 10.90 -15.10 -8.41
C GLY A 60 11.82 -14.43 -7.40
N GLU A 61 11.63 -13.14 -7.09
CA GLU A 61 12.31 -12.52 -5.95
C GLU A 61 11.93 -13.27 -4.66
N PRO A 62 12.88 -13.61 -3.79
CA PRO A 62 12.60 -14.25 -2.51
C PRO A 62 11.54 -13.48 -1.70
N CYS A 63 10.45 -14.18 -1.35
CA CYS A 63 9.33 -13.60 -0.62
C CYS A 63 8.66 -14.65 0.24
N ASP A 64 8.76 -14.52 1.55
CA ASP A 64 8.07 -15.36 2.52
C ASP A 64 6.77 -14.69 2.99
N VAL A 65 6.78 -13.35 3.15
CA VAL A 65 5.58 -12.56 3.48
C VAL A 65 5.48 -11.36 2.56
N LEU A 66 4.31 -11.14 1.96
CA LEU A 66 4.01 -9.97 1.15
C LEU A 66 2.93 -9.12 1.84
N ILE A 67 3.25 -7.85 2.11
CA ILE A 67 2.35 -6.89 2.74
C ILE A 67 2.05 -5.77 1.75
N SER A 68 0.81 -5.75 1.25
CA SER A 68 0.31 -4.83 0.23
C SER A 68 -0.47 -3.67 0.83
N ALA A 69 -0.36 -2.50 0.22
CA ALA A 69 -1.20 -1.34 0.52
C ALA A 69 -2.59 -1.41 -0.15
N ASP A 70 -2.87 -2.46 -0.93
CA ASP A 70 -4.15 -2.64 -1.60
C ASP A 70 -4.47 -4.14 -1.77
N ASP A 71 -5.66 -4.55 -1.34
CA ASP A 71 -6.13 -5.93 -1.47
C ASP A 71 -6.58 -6.26 -2.89
N ALA A 72 -7.13 -5.29 -3.63
CA ALA A 72 -7.63 -5.52 -4.98
C ALA A 72 -6.50 -5.94 -5.92
N ILE A 73 -5.41 -5.17 -5.98
CA ILE A 73 -4.27 -5.52 -6.85
C ILE A 73 -3.57 -6.82 -6.42
N LEU A 74 -3.51 -7.09 -5.12
CA LEU A 74 -2.99 -8.35 -4.61
C LEU A 74 -3.86 -9.53 -5.09
N ARG A 75 -5.19 -9.42 -4.94
CA ARG A 75 -6.14 -10.41 -5.42
C ARG A 75 -6.00 -10.64 -6.92
N ASP A 76 -6.03 -9.56 -7.71
CA ASP A 76 -6.12 -9.63 -9.16
C ASP A 76 -4.83 -10.16 -9.81
N MET A 77 -3.66 -9.89 -9.23
CA MET A 77 -2.37 -10.34 -9.76
C MET A 77 -1.86 -11.66 -9.15
N MET A 78 -2.23 -11.99 -7.90
CA MET A 78 -1.66 -13.15 -7.22
C MET A 78 -2.62 -14.33 -7.06
N MET A 79 -3.93 -14.09 -7.03
CA MET A 79 -4.91 -15.15 -6.75
C MET A 79 -5.46 -15.81 -8.03
N PRO A 80 -5.67 -17.11 -8.06
CA PRO A 80 -5.21 -18.12 -7.10
C PRO A 80 -3.82 -18.68 -7.41
N GLN A 81 -3.14 -18.15 -8.43
CA GLN A 81 -1.91 -18.75 -9.00
C GLN A 81 -0.74 -18.71 -8.02
N TYR A 82 -0.48 -17.57 -7.40
CA TYR A 82 0.69 -17.32 -6.54
C TYR A 82 0.36 -17.30 -5.05
N ALA A 83 -0.91 -17.13 -4.68
CA ALA A 83 -1.41 -17.19 -3.31
C ALA A 83 -2.80 -17.83 -3.26
N GLU A 84 -3.16 -18.45 -2.13
CA GLU A 84 -4.49 -19.08 -1.94
C GLU A 84 -5.47 -18.18 -1.19
N GLY A 85 -4.96 -17.17 -0.50
CA GLY A 85 -5.75 -16.22 0.25
C GLY A 85 -4.89 -15.15 0.90
N TYR A 86 -5.54 -14.20 1.56
CA TYR A 86 -4.88 -13.10 2.24
C TYR A 86 -5.72 -12.59 3.43
N HIS A 87 -5.03 -11.95 4.37
CA HIS A 87 -5.68 -11.17 5.43
C HIS A 87 -5.79 -9.71 5.02
N ILE A 88 -6.98 -9.12 5.14
CA ILE A 88 -7.12 -7.67 5.25
C ILE A 88 -6.77 -7.32 6.70
N TRP A 89 -5.79 -6.42 6.89
CA TRP A 89 -5.27 -6.09 8.20
C TRP A 89 -5.56 -4.66 8.66
N ALA A 90 -5.92 -3.76 7.74
CA ALA A 90 -6.33 -2.39 8.04
C ALA A 90 -7.08 -1.76 6.86
N GLY A 91 -7.80 -0.69 7.14
CA GLY A 91 -8.29 0.29 6.16
C GLY A 91 -7.43 1.56 6.15
N ASN A 92 -7.72 2.44 5.19
CA ASN A 92 -7.10 3.76 5.10
C ASN A 92 -8.05 4.72 4.36
N LYS A 93 -7.63 5.98 4.21
CA LYS A 93 -8.28 6.97 3.34
C LYS A 93 -7.24 7.86 2.69
N ILE A 94 -7.62 8.51 1.59
CA ILE A 94 -6.81 9.54 0.94
C ILE A 94 -7.08 10.89 1.62
N VAL A 95 -5.99 11.59 1.90
CA VAL A 95 -5.96 12.97 2.42
C VAL A 95 -4.98 13.79 1.61
N VAL A 96 -4.99 15.12 1.78
CA VAL A 96 -4.00 16.01 1.19
C VAL A 96 -3.16 16.64 2.30
N VAL A 97 -1.85 16.45 2.26
CA VAL A 97 -0.90 17.10 3.18
C VAL A 97 -0.30 18.34 2.55
N GLY A 98 0.03 19.34 3.36
CA GLY A 98 0.72 20.56 2.93
C GLY A 98 0.66 21.65 3.98
N GLU A 99 1.45 22.69 3.81
CA GLU A 99 1.44 23.82 4.74
C GLU A 99 0.17 24.65 4.60
N GLY A 100 -0.49 24.93 5.71
CA GLY A 100 -1.70 25.76 5.78
C GLY A 100 -2.93 25.14 5.08
N ILE A 101 -2.91 23.84 4.74
CA ILE A 101 -4.07 23.14 4.20
C ILE A 101 -4.92 22.59 5.34
N GLY A 102 -6.24 22.65 5.17
CA GLY A 102 -7.24 22.08 6.07
C GLY A 102 -8.50 21.68 5.29
N THR A 103 -9.39 20.97 5.96
CA THR A 103 -10.62 20.44 5.36
C THR A 103 -11.53 21.54 4.79
N GLU A 104 -11.46 22.76 5.32
CA GLU A 104 -12.26 23.90 4.89
C GLU A 104 -11.70 24.65 3.66
N ASN A 105 -10.41 24.48 3.31
CA ASN A 105 -9.75 25.30 2.28
C ASN A 105 -8.99 24.49 1.20
N TRP A 106 -9.05 23.16 1.26
CA TRP A 106 -8.25 22.31 0.36
C TRP A 106 -8.54 22.54 -1.13
N GLU A 107 -9.82 22.76 -1.49
CA GLU A 107 -10.21 23.01 -2.88
C GLU A 107 -9.60 24.32 -3.37
N GLU A 108 -9.73 25.41 -2.62
CA GLU A 108 -9.14 26.72 -2.93
C GLU A 108 -7.63 26.61 -3.08
N LYS A 109 -6.98 25.92 -2.14
CA LYS A 109 -5.51 25.76 -2.11
C LYS A 109 -5.00 24.96 -3.30
N LEU A 110 -5.63 23.84 -3.65
CA LEU A 110 -5.19 23.01 -4.78
C LEU A 110 -5.49 23.64 -6.14
N LEU A 111 -6.51 24.47 -6.24
CA LEU A 111 -6.93 25.10 -7.49
C LEU A 111 -6.39 26.53 -7.68
N ALA A 112 -5.53 27.01 -6.77
CA ALA A 112 -4.83 28.27 -6.96
C ALA A 112 -3.92 28.18 -8.20
N PRO A 113 -3.81 29.25 -9.05
CA PRO A 113 -3.11 29.17 -10.33
C PRO A 113 -1.63 28.76 -10.23
N ASP A 114 -0.99 29.02 -9.09
CA ASP A 114 0.41 28.70 -8.78
C ASP A 114 0.57 27.47 -7.88
N ALA A 115 -0.53 26.80 -7.55
CA ALA A 115 -0.49 25.58 -6.74
C ALA A 115 0.25 24.46 -7.46
N THR A 116 1.06 23.71 -6.71
CA THR A 116 1.65 22.46 -7.16
C THR A 116 1.27 21.34 -6.21
N PHE A 117 0.83 20.22 -6.76
CA PHE A 117 0.49 19.05 -5.98
C PHE A 117 0.86 17.75 -6.69
N LYS A 118 1.15 16.74 -5.89
CA LYS A 118 1.64 15.46 -6.37
C LYS A 118 0.95 14.28 -5.67
N HIS A 119 1.27 13.10 -6.14
CA HIS A 119 1.01 11.81 -5.52
C HIS A 119 2.16 10.83 -5.84
N HIS A 120 2.16 9.68 -5.21
CA HIS A 120 3.09 8.59 -5.56
C HIS A 120 2.88 8.13 -7.01
N ASN A 121 3.87 7.41 -7.57
CA ASN A 121 3.74 6.85 -8.92
C ASN A 121 2.56 5.88 -9.01
N PRO A 122 1.49 6.18 -9.79
CA PRO A 122 0.27 5.38 -9.82
C PRO A 122 0.43 4.04 -10.56
N PHE A 123 1.53 3.87 -11.31
CA PHE A 123 1.80 2.64 -12.06
C PHE A 123 2.56 1.58 -11.23
N GLY A 124 3.09 1.95 -10.08
CA GLY A 124 3.84 1.06 -9.17
C GLY A 124 3.30 1.04 -7.73
N ASP A 125 2.56 2.07 -7.32
CA ASP A 125 2.15 2.28 -5.93
C ASP A 125 0.64 2.54 -5.80
N PRO A 126 -0.08 1.76 -4.96
CA PRO A 126 -1.49 2.02 -4.66
C PRO A 126 -1.77 3.42 -4.13
N GLY A 127 -0.87 4.02 -3.34
CA GLY A 127 -1.02 5.41 -2.88
C GLY A 127 -1.14 6.41 -4.04
N GLY A 128 -0.50 6.10 -5.17
CA GLY A 128 -0.60 6.90 -6.40
C GLY A 128 -1.93 6.72 -7.11
N TYR A 129 -2.29 5.49 -7.52
CA TYR A 129 -3.55 5.31 -8.26
C TYR A 129 -4.79 5.58 -7.39
N ARG A 130 -4.76 5.35 -6.08
CA ARG A 130 -5.85 5.72 -5.17
C ARG A 130 -6.00 7.24 -5.07
N ALA A 131 -4.91 8.01 -5.12
CA ALA A 131 -4.97 9.46 -5.22
C ALA A 131 -5.61 9.93 -6.54
N VAL A 132 -5.25 9.31 -7.67
CA VAL A 132 -5.89 9.60 -8.97
C VAL A 132 -7.38 9.24 -8.95
N MET A 133 -7.75 8.09 -8.38
CA MET A 133 -9.16 7.70 -8.20
C MET A 133 -9.93 8.69 -7.32
N ALA A 134 -9.31 9.22 -6.25
CA ALA A 134 -9.92 10.26 -5.42
C ALA A 134 -10.18 11.54 -6.24
N MET A 135 -9.25 11.93 -7.12
CA MET A 135 -9.45 13.07 -8.04
C MET A 135 -10.54 12.78 -9.08
N LEU A 136 -10.62 11.54 -9.62
CA LEU A 136 -11.69 11.14 -10.53
C LEU A 136 -13.06 11.18 -9.86
N LEU A 137 -13.15 10.77 -8.59
CA LEU A 137 -14.39 10.81 -7.79
C LEU A 137 -14.79 12.23 -7.35
N ALA A 138 -13.97 13.24 -7.62
CA ALA A 138 -14.28 14.62 -7.24
C ALA A 138 -15.58 15.15 -7.87
N ASP A 139 -16.00 14.61 -9.01
CA ASP A 139 -17.27 14.98 -9.66
C ASP A 139 -18.50 14.47 -8.89
N GLU A 140 -18.37 13.42 -8.07
CA GLU A 140 -19.43 12.99 -7.15
C GLU A 140 -19.63 13.97 -5.98
N TYR A 141 -18.61 14.77 -5.67
CA TYR A 141 -18.70 15.85 -4.71
C TYR A 141 -19.14 17.19 -5.35
N LYS A 142 -18.51 17.55 -6.48
CA LYS A 142 -18.76 18.81 -7.17
C LYS A 142 -18.49 18.65 -8.67
N PRO A 143 -19.52 18.79 -9.53
CA PRO A 143 -19.38 18.63 -10.98
C PRO A 143 -18.27 19.49 -11.58
N GLY A 144 -17.43 18.90 -12.44
CA GLY A 144 -16.29 19.53 -13.10
C GLY A 144 -15.03 19.67 -12.25
N LEU A 145 -15.05 19.20 -11.00
CA LEU A 145 -13.89 19.30 -10.11
C LEU A 145 -12.80 18.29 -10.49
N SER A 146 -13.17 17.11 -10.98
CA SER A 146 -12.22 16.08 -11.38
C SER A 146 -11.33 16.58 -12.52
N GLU A 147 -11.88 17.21 -13.55
CA GLU A 147 -11.15 17.79 -14.66
C GLU A 147 -10.19 18.88 -14.19
N ARG A 148 -10.65 19.76 -13.30
CA ARG A 148 -9.84 20.85 -12.74
C ARG A 148 -8.64 20.35 -11.94
N LEU A 149 -8.78 19.24 -11.21
CA LEU A 149 -7.68 18.62 -10.47
C LEU A 149 -6.73 17.87 -11.40
N LEU A 150 -7.24 16.98 -12.25
CA LEU A 150 -6.40 16.10 -13.09
C LEU A 150 -5.59 16.87 -14.13
N TYR A 151 -6.15 17.94 -14.71
CA TYR A 151 -5.50 18.76 -15.74
C TYR A 151 -4.94 20.07 -15.19
N HIS A 152 -4.87 20.24 -13.86
CA HIS A 152 -4.22 21.41 -13.27
C HIS A 152 -2.75 21.50 -13.70
N PRO A 153 -2.26 22.66 -14.17
CA PRO A 153 -0.85 22.81 -14.62
C PRO A 153 0.20 22.42 -13.59
N GLY A 154 -0.12 22.53 -12.30
CA GLY A 154 0.73 22.14 -11.18
C GLY A 154 0.55 20.70 -10.71
N HIS A 155 -0.29 19.88 -11.37
CA HIS A 155 -0.43 18.45 -11.03
C HIS A 155 0.79 17.66 -11.53
N ILE A 156 1.44 16.91 -10.64
CA ILE A 156 2.68 16.18 -10.87
C ILE A 156 2.48 14.71 -10.53
N GLY A 157 3.01 13.79 -11.32
CA GLY A 157 3.07 12.37 -10.97
C GLY A 157 2.38 11.39 -11.92
N MET A 158 1.84 11.86 -13.05
CA MET A 158 1.20 11.01 -14.07
C MET A 158 2.21 10.40 -15.07
N GLU A 159 3.49 10.54 -14.86
CA GLU A 159 4.52 9.99 -15.74
C GLU A 159 4.71 8.48 -15.47
N LYS A 160 4.54 7.63 -16.50
CA LYS A 160 4.61 6.15 -16.36
C LYS A 160 6.01 5.67 -15.94
N ASN A 161 7.07 6.35 -16.39
CA ASN A 161 8.46 6.00 -16.10
C ASN A 161 9.26 7.29 -15.79
N PRO A 162 9.08 7.91 -14.62
CA PRO A 162 9.84 9.10 -14.29
C PRO A 162 11.32 8.76 -14.17
N PRO A 163 12.23 9.61 -14.66
CA PRO A 163 13.65 9.41 -14.47
C PRO A 163 14.03 9.25 -12.99
N PRO A 164 15.00 8.40 -12.64
CA PRO A 164 15.47 8.30 -11.26
C PRO A 164 15.86 9.68 -10.70
N GLY A 165 15.34 10.02 -9.51
CA GLY A 165 15.59 11.31 -8.87
C GLY A 165 14.75 12.48 -9.39
N SER A 166 13.82 12.26 -10.33
CA SER A 166 12.95 13.31 -10.90
C SER A 166 11.75 13.67 -10.00
N GLN A 167 11.69 13.16 -8.78
CA GLN A 167 10.60 13.53 -7.85
C GLN A 167 10.65 15.03 -7.59
N ARG A 168 9.70 15.75 -8.22
CA ARG A 168 9.55 17.18 -7.99
C ARG A 168 8.96 17.42 -6.62
N GLU A 169 9.48 18.41 -5.92
CA GLU A 169 8.81 18.92 -4.73
C GLU A 169 7.51 19.61 -5.13
N ALA A 170 6.49 19.46 -4.30
CA ALA A 170 5.20 20.09 -4.47
C ALA A 170 4.73 20.68 -3.14
N GLN A 171 3.91 21.72 -3.21
CA GLN A 171 3.33 22.36 -2.03
C GLN A 171 2.38 21.42 -1.29
N TYR A 172 1.66 20.57 -2.05
CA TYR A 172 0.67 19.64 -1.53
C TYR A 172 0.89 18.23 -2.05
N GLU A 173 0.46 17.22 -1.29
CA GLU A 173 0.58 15.83 -1.69
C GLU A 173 -0.67 15.04 -1.29
N PHE A 174 -1.26 14.34 -2.25
CA PHE A 174 -2.26 13.32 -1.97
C PHE A 174 -1.57 12.07 -1.42
N THR A 175 -1.98 11.64 -0.24
CA THR A 175 -1.34 10.52 0.46
C THR A 175 -2.32 9.79 1.35
N TYR A 176 -1.90 8.67 1.93
CA TYR A 176 -2.67 7.96 2.93
C TYR A 176 -2.74 8.72 4.26
N TYR A 177 -3.90 8.69 4.91
CA TYR A 177 -4.13 9.26 6.24
C TYR A 177 -3.13 8.77 7.28
N SER A 178 -2.82 7.45 7.30
CA SER A 178 -1.79 6.90 8.20
C SER A 178 -0.42 7.55 8.00
N GLY A 179 -0.02 7.82 6.76
CA GLY A 179 1.22 8.54 6.43
C GLY A 179 1.18 10.01 6.87
N ALA A 180 0.04 10.69 6.66
CA ALA A 180 -0.16 12.07 7.11
C ALA A 180 -0.05 12.17 8.64
N LYS A 181 -0.70 11.28 9.38
CA LYS A 181 -0.61 11.21 10.85
C LYS A 181 0.83 10.96 11.31
N ALA A 182 1.53 10.02 10.70
CA ALA A 182 2.92 9.70 11.05
C ALA A 182 3.88 10.87 10.77
N SER A 183 3.62 11.67 9.73
CA SER A 183 4.46 12.82 9.37
C SER A 183 4.33 14.02 10.30
N GLY A 184 3.25 14.12 11.06
CA GLY A 184 2.91 15.28 11.89
C GLY A 184 2.60 16.55 11.09
N LYS A 185 2.49 16.48 9.76
CA LYS A 185 2.15 17.62 8.90
C LYS A 185 0.67 17.94 8.96
N SER A 186 0.31 19.20 8.69
CA SER A 186 -1.09 19.59 8.46
C SER A 186 -1.65 18.84 7.27
N PHE A 187 -2.91 18.42 7.36
CA PHE A 187 -3.60 17.75 6.26
C PHE A 187 -5.08 18.14 6.21
N ALA A 188 -5.64 18.03 5.02
CA ALA A 188 -7.06 18.16 4.76
C ALA A 188 -7.68 16.76 4.61
N GLU A 189 -8.80 16.52 5.27
CA GLU A 189 -9.66 15.39 4.97
C GLU A 189 -10.50 15.72 3.73
N LEU A 190 -10.61 14.77 2.82
CA LEU A 190 -11.45 14.89 1.64
C LEU A 190 -12.89 14.46 1.93
N PRO A 191 -13.89 14.91 1.14
CA PRO A 191 -15.24 14.39 1.23
C PRO A 191 -15.28 12.86 1.14
N ALA A 192 -16.16 12.21 1.90
CA ALA A 192 -16.25 10.75 1.97
C ALA A 192 -16.43 10.08 0.59
N VAL A 193 -17.08 10.76 -0.37
CA VAL A 193 -17.24 10.25 -1.75
C VAL A 193 -15.93 10.21 -2.53
N MET A 194 -14.87 10.90 -2.04
CA MET A 194 -13.56 10.97 -2.69
C MET A 194 -12.48 10.20 -1.92
N ASP A 195 -12.58 10.09 -0.59
CA ASP A 195 -11.49 9.64 0.28
C ASP A 195 -11.25 8.12 0.27
N LEU A 196 -12.15 7.35 -0.33
CA LEU A 196 -12.08 5.90 -0.45
C LEU A 196 -12.08 5.14 0.88
N SER A 197 -12.70 5.67 1.95
CA SER A 197 -12.73 5.00 3.26
C SER A 197 -14.03 4.26 3.55
N ASP A 198 -15.18 4.78 3.12
CA ASP A 198 -16.50 4.32 3.54
C ASP A 198 -16.94 3.08 2.76
N THR A 199 -17.10 1.95 3.46
CA THR A 199 -17.58 0.69 2.85
C THR A 199 -19.00 0.80 2.30
N LYS A 200 -19.81 1.75 2.76
CA LYS A 200 -21.17 1.99 2.24
C LYS A 200 -21.18 2.70 0.90
N LEU A 201 -20.07 3.32 0.53
CA LEU A 201 -19.88 4.01 -0.76
C LEU A 201 -19.16 3.14 -1.80
N ALA A 202 -19.02 1.83 -1.58
CA ALA A 202 -18.33 0.94 -2.50
C ALA A 202 -18.85 1.03 -3.94
N ASP A 203 -20.16 1.11 -4.14
CA ASP A 203 -20.78 1.24 -5.47
C ASP A 203 -20.50 2.62 -6.14
N VAL A 204 -20.31 3.66 -5.33
CA VAL A 204 -19.90 4.99 -5.84
C VAL A 204 -18.44 4.92 -6.29
N TYR A 205 -17.57 4.37 -5.45
CA TYR A 205 -16.15 4.23 -5.77
C TYR A 205 -15.94 3.37 -7.02
N ALA A 206 -16.69 2.28 -7.18
CA ALA A 206 -16.59 1.37 -8.32
C ALA A 206 -16.89 2.01 -9.69
N ARG A 207 -17.35 3.28 -9.73
CA ARG A 207 -17.56 4.04 -10.97
C ARG A 207 -16.26 4.46 -11.64
N VAL A 208 -15.15 4.45 -10.91
CA VAL A 208 -13.83 4.82 -11.42
C VAL A 208 -12.85 3.67 -11.34
N CYS A 209 -11.91 3.63 -12.28
CA CYS A 209 -10.83 2.66 -12.32
C CYS A 209 -9.54 3.30 -12.80
N PHE A 210 -8.42 2.61 -12.59
CA PHE A 210 -7.09 3.02 -13.07
C PHE A 210 -6.35 1.83 -13.66
N ALA A 211 -5.84 1.97 -14.90
CA ALA A 211 -4.99 0.97 -15.54
C ALA A 211 -3.55 1.15 -15.05
N VAL A 212 -3.04 0.20 -14.26
CA VAL A 212 -1.65 0.23 -13.78
C VAL A 212 -0.66 -0.25 -14.84
N ASP A 213 -1.15 -1.05 -15.78
CA ASP A 213 -0.45 -1.47 -17.00
C ASP A 213 -1.47 -1.91 -18.07
N ASP A 214 -0.99 -2.51 -19.14
CA ASP A 214 -1.82 -2.91 -20.29
C ASP A 214 -2.73 -4.11 -19.97
N GLU A 215 -2.42 -4.89 -18.92
CA GLU A 215 -3.14 -6.11 -18.53
C GLU A 215 -3.96 -5.92 -17.25
N ASN A 216 -3.56 -4.98 -16.39
CA ASN A 216 -4.12 -4.83 -15.05
C ASN A 216 -4.82 -3.48 -14.88
N THR A 217 -6.13 -3.53 -14.64
CA THR A 217 -6.97 -2.37 -14.31
C THR A 217 -7.59 -2.57 -12.94
N VAL A 218 -7.33 -1.64 -12.02
CA VAL A 218 -7.88 -1.66 -10.66
C VAL A 218 -9.16 -0.84 -10.63
N THR A 219 -10.26 -1.43 -10.20
CA THR A 219 -11.49 -0.71 -9.90
C THR A 219 -11.40 -0.14 -8.48
N ALA A 220 -11.86 1.10 -8.29
CA ALA A 220 -11.83 1.70 -6.98
C ALA A 220 -12.79 1.01 -6.00
N THR A 221 -12.27 0.75 -4.81
CA THR A 221 -12.95 0.14 -3.68
C THR A 221 -12.58 0.90 -2.40
N PRO A 222 -13.32 0.74 -1.31
CA PRO A 222 -12.83 1.20 -0.01
C PRO A 222 -11.44 0.62 0.27
N ILE A 223 -10.50 1.48 0.64
CA ILE A 223 -9.09 1.09 0.81
C ILE A 223 -8.95 0.00 1.86
N ALA A 224 -8.31 -1.10 1.49
CA ALA A 224 -7.96 -2.21 2.37
C ALA A 224 -6.52 -2.64 2.13
N HIS A 225 -5.75 -2.67 3.19
CA HIS A 225 -4.38 -3.20 3.18
C HIS A 225 -4.41 -4.71 3.42
N ALA A 226 -3.59 -5.43 2.69
CA ALA A 226 -3.59 -6.90 2.72
C ALA A 226 -2.21 -7.49 3.02
N LEU A 227 -2.21 -8.72 3.57
CA LEU A 227 -1.04 -9.53 3.82
C LEU A 227 -1.29 -10.94 3.31
N THR A 228 -0.32 -11.51 2.59
CA THR A 228 -0.35 -12.91 2.16
C THR A 228 0.99 -13.60 2.34
N ILE A 229 0.97 -14.92 2.36
CA ILE A 229 2.13 -15.80 2.27
C ILE A 229 2.08 -16.43 0.88
N PRO A 230 3.03 -16.11 -0.03
CA PRO A 230 3.05 -16.69 -1.37
C PRO A 230 3.26 -18.20 -1.32
N LYS A 231 2.74 -18.94 -2.31
CA LYS A 231 2.98 -20.39 -2.45
C LYS A 231 4.45 -20.75 -2.60
N THR A 232 5.27 -19.80 -3.05
CA THR A 232 6.72 -19.94 -3.24
C THR A 232 7.53 -19.65 -1.97
N ALA A 233 6.89 -19.26 -0.87
CA ALA A 233 7.58 -18.98 0.39
C ALA A 233 8.39 -20.20 0.85
N VAL A 234 9.66 -19.99 1.14
CA VAL A 234 10.59 -21.05 1.56
C VAL A 234 10.43 -21.38 3.04
N HIS A 235 10.20 -20.35 3.86
CA HIS A 235 10.10 -20.46 5.32
C HIS A 235 8.64 -20.36 5.78
N GLN A 236 7.78 -21.30 5.32
CA GLN A 236 6.32 -21.27 5.53
C GLN A 236 5.90 -21.06 6.98
N GLU A 237 6.45 -21.84 7.94
CA GLU A 237 6.06 -21.75 9.37
C GLU A 237 6.55 -20.43 9.99
N ALA A 238 7.77 -20.00 9.68
CA ALA A 238 8.29 -18.70 10.11
C ALA A 238 7.49 -17.53 9.51
N ALA A 239 7.05 -17.66 8.25
CA ALA A 239 6.19 -16.67 7.61
C ALA A 239 4.83 -16.55 8.30
N LYS A 240 4.22 -17.68 8.69
CA LYS A 240 2.96 -17.68 9.46
C LYS A 240 3.13 -17.03 10.83
N GLU A 241 4.21 -17.34 11.53
CA GLU A 241 4.52 -16.75 12.83
C GLU A 241 4.73 -15.24 12.71
N PHE A 242 5.58 -14.77 11.77
CA PHE A 242 5.81 -13.34 11.53
C PHE A 242 4.50 -12.63 11.14
N ALA A 243 3.70 -13.22 10.24
CA ALA A 243 2.41 -12.67 9.84
C ALA A 243 1.44 -12.59 11.02
N GLY A 244 1.39 -13.60 11.88
CA GLY A 244 0.60 -13.60 13.12
C GLY A 244 1.01 -12.47 14.07
N MET A 245 2.33 -12.29 14.29
CA MET A 245 2.86 -11.18 15.08
C MET A 245 2.50 -9.82 14.46
N PHE A 246 2.63 -9.67 13.12
CA PHE A 246 2.23 -8.45 12.41
C PHE A 246 0.73 -8.17 12.59
N LEU A 247 -0.14 -9.17 12.45
CA LEU A 247 -1.58 -9.00 12.63
C LEU A 247 -1.97 -8.61 14.06
N ALA A 248 -1.18 -8.96 15.06
CA ALA A 248 -1.40 -8.62 16.46
C ALA A 248 -0.99 -7.19 16.84
N LEU A 249 -0.24 -6.47 15.98
CA LEU A 249 0.16 -5.08 16.25
C LEU A 249 -1.06 -4.15 16.36
N ASP A 250 -0.95 -3.08 17.13
CA ASP A 250 -1.92 -1.99 17.17
C ASP A 250 -1.74 -1.06 15.95
N LYS A 251 -2.61 -1.24 14.94
CA LYS A 251 -2.58 -0.45 13.70
C LYS A 251 -3.24 0.90 13.87
N GLU A 252 -4.22 1.03 14.76
CA GLU A 252 -4.93 2.30 15.00
C GLU A 252 -4.00 3.33 15.63
N ALA A 253 -3.12 2.91 16.54
CA ALA A 253 -2.06 3.76 17.08
C ALA A 253 -1.12 4.29 16.00
N ALA A 254 -0.93 3.54 14.90
CA ALA A 254 -0.16 3.94 13.72
C ALA A 254 -0.99 4.75 12.69
N GLY A 255 -2.24 5.11 13.01
CA GLY A 255 -3.10 5.95 12.18
C GLY A 255 -3.88 5.20 11.10
N PHE A 256 -3.90 3.87 11.10
CA PHE A 256 -4.74 3.09 10.18
C PHE A 256 -6.19 3.03 10.67
N LEU A 257 -7.12 2.86 9.73
CA LEU A 257 -8.53 2.64 10.05
C LEU A 257 -8.78 1.16 10.37
N PRO A 258 -9.69 0.85 11.30
CA PRO A 258 -10.02 -0.53 11.66
C PRO A 258 -10.67 -1.24 10.47
N ARG A 259 -10.06 -2.32 10.01
CA ARG A 259 -10.60 -3.23 9.00
C ARG A 259 -9.86 -4.56 9.09
N ALA A 260 -10.60 -5.67 9.21
CA ALA A 260 -10.01 -7.00 9.27
C ALA A 260 -10.95 -8.03 8.65
N SER A 261 -10.43 -8.88 7.80
CA SER A 261 -11.12 -10.07 7.26
C SER A 261 -10.11 -11.01 6.60
N VAL A 262 -10.57 -12.23 6.31
CA VAL A 262 -9.80 -13.22 5.53
C VAL A 262 -10.52 -13.45 4.21
N VAL A 263 -9.77 -13.46 3.11
CA VAL A 263 -10.27 -13.73 1.76
C VAL A 263 -9.56 -14.96 1.20
N GLY A 264 -10.31 -15.92 0.68
CA GLY A 264 -9.79 -17.20 0.24
C GLY A 264 -9.39 -18.11 1.39
N ARG A 265 -8.39 -18.97 1.18
CA ARG A 265 -7.82 -19.82 2.24
C ARG A 265 -7.00 -18.98 3.20
N ASP A 266 -7.21 -19.17 4.49
CA ASP A 266 -6.43 -18.49 5.52
C ASP A 266 -4.93 -18.81 5.37
N PRO A 267 -4.06 -17.86 5.04
CA PRO A 267 -2.64 -18.11 4.86
C PRO A 267 -1.89 -18.50 6.16
N LEU A 268 -2.53 -18.35 7.32
CA LEU A 268 -1.95 -18.74 8.62
C LEU A 268 -2.32 -20.17 9.06
N ARG A 269 -3.14 -20.88 8.28
CA ARG A 269 -3.61 -22.25 8.61
C ARG A 269 -2.97 -23.33 7.77
#